data_b044d96b9c6d6477d1e1b4fbe8f73773
#
_entry.id   b044d96b9c6d6477d1e1b4fbe8f73773
#
_cell.length_a   1.000
_cell.length_b   1.000
_cell.length_c   1.000
_cell.angle_alpha   90.00
_cell.angle_beta   90.00
_cell.angle_gamma   90.00
#
_symmetry.space_group_name_H-M   'P 1'
#
loop_
_entity.id
_entity.type
_entity.pdbx_description
1 polymer ?
#
loop_
_entity_poly.entity_id
_entity_poly.type
_entity_poly.pdbx_seq_one_letter_code
_entity_poly.pdbx_strand_id
1 'polypeptide(L)'
;LKIHLYLHEIIIRTLELEAPVQAIFESLLNLMKEIEKIGDSTQKEFKLRQFEFQLLSELGYEFSLSHDCNGKLIEEESFYEFIPSQGLKETSKIDQNYVSQGSSILRFKEGAFENEQSKKFIKYIMRSSLDTISTKPLNSSKFFRLNKDAN
;
A
#
# COMPACT_ATOMS: atom_id res chain seq x y z
N LEU A 1 9.51 -15.67 3.41
CA LEU A 1 9.45 -15.58 4.87
C LEU A 1 9.02 -14.19 5.38
N LYS A 2 9.64 -13.12 4.86
CA LYS A 2 9.32 -11.74 5.25
C LYS A 2 7.88 -11.33 4.92
N ILE A 3 7.40 -11.70 3.75
CA ILE A 3 6.02 -11.43 3.33
C ILE A 3 5.03 -12.15 4.25
N HIS A 4 5.29 -13.40 4.59
CA HIS A 4 4.44 -14.18 5.51
C HIS A 4 4.34 -13.55 6.89
N LEU A 5 5.47 -13.10 7.46
CA LEU A 5 5.49 -12.41 8.76
C LEU A 5 4.67 -11.12 8.73
N TYR A 6 4.81 -10.36 7.66
CA TYR A 6 4.07 -9.12 7.48
C TYR A 6 2.56 -9.36 7.36
N LEU A 7 2.16 -10.33 6.53
CA LEU A 7 0.75 -10.69 6.35
C LEU A 7 0.13 -11.24 7.63
N HIS A 8 0.88 -12.05 8.37
CA HIS A 8 0.45 -12.58 9.67
C HIS A 8 0.18 -11.44 10.68
N GLU A 9 1.05 -10.45 10.73
CA GLU A 9 0.86 -9.30 11.61
C GLU A 9 -0.36 -8.45 11.21
N ILE A 10 -0.60 -8.27 9.92
CA ILE A 10 -1.82 -7.61 9.42
C ILE A 10 -3.08 -8.35 9.91
N ILE A 11 -3.10 -9.67 9.84
CA ILE A 11 -4.23 -10.48 10.29
C ILE A 11 -4.48 -10.28 11.78
N ILE A 12 -3.43 -10.36 12.61
CA ILE A 12 -3.56 -10.19 14.07
C ILE A 12 -4.19 -8.83 14.39
N ARG A 13 -3.71 -7.76 13.76
CA ARG A 13 -4.24 -6.42 13.97
C ARG A 13 -5.68 -6.27 13.48
N THR A 14 -6.02 -6.93 12.38
CA THR A 14 -7.37 -6.94 11.84
C THR A 14 -8.34 -7.63 12.81
N LEU A 15 -7.91 -8.72 13.45
CA LEU A 15 -8.68 -9.38 14.50
C LEU A 15 -8.96 -8.45 15.69
N GLU A 16 -7.98 -7.66 16.09
CA GLU A 16 -8.14 -6.69 17.17
C GLU A 16 -9.17 -5.60 16.86
N LEU A 17 -9.42 -5.33 15.58
CA LEU A 17 -10.39 -4.33 15.12
C LEU A 17 -11.80 -4.88 14.92
N GLU A 18 -12.07 -6.15 15.26
CA GLU A 18 -13.36 -6.83 15.03
C GLU A 18 -13.84 -6.76 13.58
N ALA A 19 -12.90 -6.74 12.64
CA ALA A 19 -13.17 -6.65 11.20
C ALA A 19 -13.73 -7.97 10.63
N PRO A 20 -14.28 -7.98 9.40
CA PRO A 20 -14.80 -9.18 8.74
C PRO A 20 -13.67 -10.17 8.42
N VAL A 21 -13.29 -10.94 9.40
CA VAL A 21 -12.10 -11.82 9.42
C VAL A 21 -12.12 -12.86 8.30
N GLN A 22 -13.29 -13.42 8.00
CA GLN A 22 -13.40 -14.47 6.99
C GLN A 22 -13.02 -13.98 5.59
N ALA A 23 -13.54 -12.84 5.17
CA ALA A 23 -13.24 -12.26 3.87
C ALA A 23 -11.75 -11.92 3.73
N ILE A 24 -11.17 -11.36 4.78
CA ILE A 24 -9.74 -11.03 4.83
C ILE A 24 -8.88 -12.29 4.77
N PHE A 25 -9.27 -13.34 5.50
CA PHE A 25 -8.56 -14.61 5.50
C PHE A 25 -8.60 -15.28 4.11
N GLU A 26 -9.74 -15.29 3.45
CA GLU A 26 -9.89 -15.82 2.09
C GLU A 26 -9.04 -15.04 1.09
N SER A 27 -9.07 -13.72 1.16
CA SER A 27 -8.23 -12.84 0.31
C SER A 27 -6.74 -13.13 0.51
N LEU A 28 -6.32 -13.34 1.76
CA LEU A 28 -4.94 -13.69 2.10
C LEU A 28 -4.54 -15.05 1.50
N LEU A 29 -5.37 -16.07 1.65
CA LEU A 29 -5.09 -17.40 1.09
C LEU A 29 -4.96 -17.34 -0.43
N ASN A 30 -5.82 -16.58 -1.09
CA ASN A 30 -5.76 -16.39 -2.53
C ASN A 30 -4.47 -15.67 -2.95
N LEU A 31 -4.09 -14.62 -2.23
CA LEU A 31 -2.85 -13.91 -2.46
C LEU A 31 -1.63 -14.82 -2.33
N MET A 32 -1.57 -15.64 -1.29
CA MET A 32 -0.46 -16.57 -1.08
C MET A 32 -0.34 -17.56 -2.23
N LYS A 33 -1.45 -18.11 -2.71
CA LYS A 33 -1.47 -19.03 -3.86
C LYS A 33 -1.02 -18.33 -5.15
N GLU A 34 -1.43 -17.10 -5.37
CA GLU A 34 -1.02 -16.31 -6.54
C GLU A 34 0.47 -15.99 -6.50
N ILE A 35 0.98 -15.56 -5.35
CA ILE A 35 2.40 -15.22 -5.16
C ILE A 35 3.32 -16.41 -5.42
N GLU A 36 2.92 -17.61 -4.99
CA GLU A 36 3.70 -18.83 -5.21
C GLU A 36 3.90 -19.13 -6.71
N LYS A 37 2.95 -18.76 -7.54
CA LYS A 37 2.98 -18.99 -9.00
C LYS A 37 3.75 -17.93 -9.77
N ILE A 38 4.02 -16.79 -9.15
CA ILE A 38 4.67 -15.63 -9.79
C ILE A 38 6.18 -15.72 -9.56
N GLY A 39 6.97 -15.72 -10.65
CA GLY A 39 8.43 -15.68 -10.57
C GLY A 39 9.01 -14.26 -10.45
N ASP A 40 8.32 -13.26 -11.00
CA ASP A 40 8.78 -11.87 -11.02
C ASP A 40 8.50 -11.15 -9.70
N SER A 41 9.56 -10.58 -9.11
CA SER A 41 9.48 -9.85 -7.84
C SER A 41 8.60 -8.58 -7.93
N THR A 42 8.60 -7.90 -9.08
CA THR A 42 7.76 -6.72 -9.31
C THR A 42 6.27 -7.08 -9.30
N GLN A 43 5.91 -8.19 -9.94
CA GLN A 43 4.54 -8.68 -9.93
C GLN A 43 4.09 -9.13 -8.53
N LYS A 44 4.97 -9.78 -7.78
CA LYS A 44 4.71 -10.14 -6.37
C LYS A 44 4.42 -8.91 -5.53
N GLU A 45 5.24 -7.88 -5.66
CA GLU A 45 5.05 -6.63 -4.95
C GLU A 45 3.74 -5.95 -5.35
N PHE A 46 3.43 -5.94 -6.64
CA PHE A 46 2.16 -5.37 -7.12
C PHE A 46 0.96 -6.07 -6.46
N LYS A 47 0.95 -7.39 -6.43
CA LYS A 47 -0.11 -8.18 -5.78
C LYS A 47 -0.23 -7.86 -4.28
N LEU A 48 0.91 -7.71 -3.61
CA LEU A 48 0.94 -7.33 -2.20
C LEU A 48 0.31 -5.94 -1.98
N ARG A 49 0.64 -4.97 -2.83
CA ARG A 49 0.06 -3.62 -2.75
C ARG A 49 -1.44 -3.61 -3.03
N GLN A 50 -1.89 -4.41 -3.99
CA GLN A 50 -3.32 -4.58 -4.25
C GLN A 50 -4.05 -5.16 -3.04
N PHE A 51 -3.47 -6.16 -2.39
CA PHE A 51 -4.04 -6.75 -1.17
C PHE A 51 -4.15 -5.71 -0.04
N GLU A 52 -3.10 -4.94 0.19
CA GLU A 52 -3.11 -3.88 1.21
C GLU A 52 -4.21 -2.85 0.92
N PHE A 53 -4.36 -2.44 -0.33
CA PHE A 53 -5.41 -1.49 -0.74
C PHE A 53 -6.81 -2.06 -0.52
N GLN A 54 -7.04 -3.32 -0.89
CA GLN A 54 -8.29 -4.02 -0.65
C GLN A 54 -8.59 -4.15 0.85
N LEU A 55 -7.59 -4.46 1.65
CA LEU A 55 -7.72 -4.54 3.10
C LEU A 55 -8.14 -3.22 3.71
N LEU A 56 -7.53 -2.11 3.28
CA LEU A 56 -7.92 -0.76 3.71
C LEU A 56 -9.39 -0.47 3.38
N SER A 57 -9.84 -0.85 2.19
CA SER A 57 -11.24 -0.72 1.79
C SER A 57 -12.19 -1.51 2.69
N GLU A 58 -11.88 -2.77 2.96
CA GLU A 58 -12.69 -3.64 3.82
C GLU A 58 -12.74 -3.14 5.26
N LEU A 59 -11.70 -2.49 5.74
CA LEU A 59 -11.63 -1.88 7.07
C LEU A 59 -12.29 -0.49 7.15
N GLY A 60 -12.75 0.06 6.02
CA GLY A 60 -13.36 1.39 5.97
C GLY A 60 -12.37 2.56 5.95
N TYR A 61 -11.10 2.30 5.64
CA TYR A 61 -10.02 3.30 5.59
C TYR A 61 -9.50 3.53 4.17
N GLU A 62 -10.30 3.25 3.18
CA GLU A 62 -9.91 3.46 1.79
C GLU A 62 -9.69 4.93 1.47
N PHE A 63 -8.80 5.18 0.52
CA PHE A 63 -8.63 6.49 -0.11
C PHE A 63 -8.73 6.31 -1.63
N SER A 64 -9.04 7.39 -2.34
CA SER A 64 -9.21 7.32 -3.79
C SER A 64 -7.85 7.36 -4.51
N LEU A 65 -7.72 6.53 -5.55
CA LEU A 65 -6.62 6.58 -6.51
C LEU A 65 -7.01 7.34 -7.80
N SER A 66 -8.23 7.80 -7.89
CA SER A 66 -8.73 8.57 -9.04
C SER A 66 -9.01 10.04 -8.73
N HIS A 67 -9.23 10.37 -7.46
CA HIS A 67 -9.52 11.73 -6.99
C HIS A 67 -8.60 12.07 -5.81
N ASP A 68 -8.25 13.34 -5.70
CA ASP A 68 -7.52 13.84 -4.54
C ASP A 68 -8.44 14.02 -3.32
N CYS A 69 -7.88 14.45 -2.18
CA CYS A 69 -8.63 14.65 -0.94
C CYS A 69 -9.68 15.77 -1.03
N ASN A 70 -9.63 16.60 -2.04
CA ASN A 70 -10.60 17.68 -2.33
C ASN A 70 -11.65 17.25 -3.37
N GLY A 71 -11.60 16.00 -3.84
CA GLY A 71 -12.54 15.49 -4.83
C GLY A 71 -12.19 15.83 -6.28
N LYS A 72 -11.02 16.42 -6.53
CA LYS A 72 -10.54 16.73 -7.87
C LYS A 72 -9.91 15.49 -8.51
N LEU A 73 -10.16 15.26 -9.79
CA LEU A 73 -9.55 14.16 -10.54
C LEU A 73 -8.01 14.26 -10.52
N ILE A 74 -7.36 13.11 -10.35
CA ILE A 74 -5.90 13.00 -10.46
C ILE A 74 -5.50 13.31 -11.91
N GLU A 75 -4.58 14.24 -12.08
CA GLU A 75 -4.04 14.67 -13.37
C GLU A 75 -2.66 14.07 -13.58
N GLU A 76 -2.39 13.54 -14.77
CA GLU A 76 -1.12 12.86 -15.09
C GLU A 76 0.12 13.73 -14.86
N GLU A 77 0.01 15.01 -15.17
CA GLU A 77 1.14 15.96 -15.11
C GLU A 77 1.34 16.60 -13.73
N SER A 78 0.38 16.45 -12.83
CA SER A 78 0.46 17.02 -11.48
C SER A 78 1.21 16.10 -10.53
N PHE A 79 1.68 16.66 -9.42
CA PHE A 79 2.38 15.94 -8.36
C PHE A 79 1.50 15.87 -7.11
N TYR A 80 1.61 14.76 -6.40
CA TYR A 80 0.76 14.47 -5.25
C TYR A 80 1.59 13.98 -4.08
N GLU A 81 1.28 14.50 -2.90
CA GLU A 81 1.69 13.95 -1.61
C GLU A 81 0.56 13.17 -0.97
N PHE A 82 0.86 12.31 -0.04
CA PHE A 82 -0.14 11.53 0.69
C PHE A 82 -0.29 12.06 2.11
N ILE A 83 -1.53 12.37 2.51
CA ILE A 83 -1.85 12.78 3.87
C ILE A 83 -2.61 11.63 4.53
N PRO A 84 -2.06 11.00 5.58
CA PRO A 84 -2.73 9.93 6.30
C PRO A 84 -4.15 10.35 6.73
N SER A 85 -5.11 9.45 6.57
CA SER A 85 -6.54 9.63 6.84
C SER A 85 -7.28 10.58 5.89
N GLN A 86 -6.59 11.26 4.98
CA GLN A 86 -7.22 12.16 4.00
C GLN A 86 -7.07 11.69 2.56
N GLY A 87 -5.92 11.12 2.22
CA GLY A 87 -5.63 10.65 0.87
C GLY A 87 -4.59 11.50 0.14
N LEU A 88 -4.68 11.49 -1.17
CA LEU A 88 -3.75 12.20 -2.06
C LEU A 88 -4.09 13.69 -2.12
N LYS A 89 -3.06 14.53 -2.08
CA LYS A 89 -3.18 15.99 -2.19
C LYS A 89 -2.19 16.51 -3.19
N GLU A 90 -2.67 17.32 -4.14
CA GLU A 90 -1.82 18.00 -5.10
C GLU A 90 -0.80 18.90 -4.38
N THR A 91 0.44 18.87 -4.82
CA THR A 91 1.53 19.60 -4.18
C THR A 91 2.49 20.18 -5.22
N SER A 92 3.11 21.31 -4.86
CA SER A 92 4.22 21.89 -5.62
C SER A 92 5.60 21.45 -5.10
N LYS A 93 5.63 20.66 -4.02
CA LYS A 93 6.87 20.13 -3.45
C LYS A 93 7.45 19.08 -4.39
N ILE A 94 8.77 19.06 -4.52
CA ILE A 94 9.50 18.08 -5.33
C ILE A 94 10.40 17.26 -4.38
N ASP A 95 9.81 16.52 -3.47
CA ASP A 95 10.52 15.53 -2.68
C ASP A 95 10.28 14.14 -3.29
N GLN A 96 11.31 13.61 -3.95
CA GLN A 96 11.21 12.36 -4.69
C GLN A 96 10.80 11.14 -3.87
N ASN A 97 10.95 11.18 -2.54
CA ASN A 97 10.64 10.03 -1.68
C ASN A 97 9.17 9.98 -1.25
N TYR A 98 8.50 11.11 -1.15
CA TYR A 98 7.16 11.25 -0.58
C TYR A 98 6.15 11.90 -1.52
N VAL A 99 6.55 12.12 -2.75
CA VAL A 99 5.74 12.74 -3.80
C VAL A 99 5.74 11.85 -5.03
N SER A 100 4.60 11.72 -5.67
CA SER A 100 4.47 10.99 -6.93
C SER A 100 3.78 11.83 -7.98
N GLN A 101 4.17 11.64 -9.22
CA GLN A 101 3.44 12.16 -10.37
C GLN A 101 2.10 11.42 -10.52
N GLY A 102 1.07 12.13 -10.96
CA GLY A 102 -0.26 11.54 -11.15
C GLY A 102 -0.29 10.36 -12.10
N SER A 103 0.53 10.39 -13.15
CA SER A 103 0.67 9.28 -14.09
C SER A 103 1.04 7.96 -13.39
N SER A 104 1.92 8.00 -12.41
CA SER A 104 2.33 6.81 -11.63
C SER A 104 1.18 6.26 -10.79
N ILE A 105 0.38 7.12 -10.20
CA ILE A 105 -0.80 6.75 -9.40
C ILE A 105 -1.86 6.09 -10.28
N LEU A 106 -2.16 6.71 -11.41
CA LEU A 106 -3.12 6.19 -12.37
C LEU A 106 -2.65 4.86 -12.99
N ARG A 107 -1.37 4.72 -13.24
CA ARG A 107 -0.79 3.48 -13.73
C ARG A 107 -0.97 2.33 -12.74
N PHE A 108 -0.77 2.57 -11.46
CA PHE A 108 -1.02 1.57 -10.42
C PHE A 108 -2.51 1.16 -10.41
N LYS A 109 -3.41 2.11 -10.53
CA LYS A 109 -4.85 1.84 -10.62
C LYS A 109 -5.18 0.95 -11.83
N GLU A 110 -4.49 1.15 -12.95
CA GLU A 110 -4.67 0.35 -14.17
C GLU A 110 -4.07 -1.07 -14.11
N GLY A 111 -3.22 -1.34 -13.15
CA GLY A 111 -2.70 -2.69 -12.93
C GLY A 111 -1.19 -2.86 -13.02
N ALA A 112 -0.41 -1.79 -13.00
CA ALA A 112 1.05 -1.87 -13.09
C ALA A 112 1.76 -0.75 -12.33
N PHE A 113 3.05 -0.97 -12.03
CA PHE A 113 3.93 0.12 -11.61
C PHE A 113 4.53 0.80 -12.84
N GLU A 114 4.62 2.13 -12.82
CA GLU A 114 5.25 2.89 -13.90
C GLU A 114 6.77 2.74 -13.89
N ASN A 115 7.38 2.82 -12.68
CA ASN A 115 8.82 2.75 -12.49
C ASN A 115 9.16 2.41 -11.02
N GLU A 116 10.46 2.32 -10.69
CA GLU A 116 10.92 2.02 -9.33
C GLU A 116 10.50 3.07 -8.30
N GLN A 117 10.45 4.33 -8.70
CA GLN A 117 10.02 5.42 -7.84
C GLN A 117 8.53 5.28 -7.47
N SER A 118 7.69 4.88 -8.42
CA SER A 118 6.27 4.62 -8.16
C SER A 118 6.07 3.45 -7.20
N LYS A 119 6.87 2.39 -7.30
CA LYS A 119 6.84 1.27 -6.34
C LYS A 119 7.07 1.75 -4.91
N LYS A 120 8.07 2.59 -4.70
CA LYS A 120 8.41 3.14 -3.39
C LYS A 120 7.29 4.01 -2.84
N PHE A 121 6.72 4.85 -3.68
CA PHE A 121 5.61 5.73 -3.28
C PHE A 121 4.36 4.93 -2.91
N ILE A 122 3.96 3.97 -3.73
CA ILE A 122 2.79 3.12 -3.45
C ILE A 122 3.01 2.32 -2.15
N LYS A 123 4.19 1.77 -1.94
CA LYS A 123 4.55 1.11 -0.69
C LYS A 123 4.40 2.06 0.50
N TYR A 124 4.91 3.27 0.38
CA TYR A 124 4.83 4.29 1.42
C TYR A 124 3.38 4.61 1.79
N ILE A 125 2.52 4.88 0.82
CA ILE A 125 1.13 5.26 1.10
C ILE A 125 0.32 4.10 1.71
N MET A 126 0.54 2.87 1.26
CA MET A 126 -0.14 1.70 1.83
C MET A 126 0.31 1.45 3.27
N ARG A 127 1.63 1.49 3.54
CA ARG A 127 2.19 1.33 4.88
C ARG A 127 1.74 2.43 5.83
N SER A 128 1.76 3.68 5.38
CA SER A 128 1.28 4.82 6.17
C SER A 128 -0.19 4.68 6.55
N SER A 129 -1.02 4.25 5.61
CA SER A 129 -2.45 4.03 5.86
C SER A 129 -2.70 2.89 6.86
N LEU A 130 -1.99 1.78 6.73
CA LEU A 130 -2.11 0.66 7.67
C LEU A 130 -1.59 1.02 9.06
N ASP A 131 -0.52 1.79 9.15
CA ASP A 131 0.05 2.24 10.42
C ASP A 131 -0.89 3.21 11.17
N THR A 132 -1.71 3.99 10.47
CA THR A 132 -2.69 4.89 11.12
C THR A 132 -3.88 4.17 11.74
N ILE A 133 -4.21 2.98 11.29
CA ILE A 133 -5.29 2.15 11.85
C ILE A 133 -4.92 1.66 13.23
N SER A 134 -3.64 1.54 13.52
CA SER A 134 -3.09 1.02 14.77
C SER A 134 -2.21 2.09 15.44
N THR A 135 -2.31 2.17 16.76
CA THR A 135 -1.48 3.08 17.57
C THR A 135 0.01 2.71 17.58
N LYS A 136 0.36 1.53 17.03
CA LYS A 136 1.75 1.04 16.98
C LYS A 136 2.13 0.71 15.53
N PRO A 137 3.34 1.11 15.05
CA PRO A 137 3.85 0.68 13.75
C PRO A 137 3.90 -0.85 13.63
N LEU A 138 3.78 -1.37 12.41
CA LEU A 138 3.90 -2.79 12.13
C LEU A 138 5.34 -3.27 12.42
N ASN A 139 5.51 -4.27 13.30
CA ASN A 139 6.82 -4.79 13.68
C ASN A 139 7.60 -5.38 12.51
N SER A 140 6.90 -6.04 11.59
CA SER A 140 7.50 -6.55 10.34
C SER A 140 8.08 -5.44 9.46
N SER A 141 7.53 -4.24 9.50
CA SER A 141 8.10 -3.08 8.82
C SER A 141 9.48 -2.71 9.37
N LYS A 142 9.66 -2.79 10.69
CA LYS A 142 10.97 -2.59 11.33
C LYS A 142 11.98 -3.65 10.91
N PHE A 143 11.55 -4.90 10.82
CA PHE A 143 12.38 -6.01 10.35
C PHE A 143 12.86 -5.80 8.91
N PHE A 144 12.00 -5.35 8.02
CA PHE A 144 12.38 -5.01 6.63
C PHE A 144 13.40 -3.87 6.56
N ARG A 145 13.29 -2.87 7.44
CA ARG A 145 14.26 -1.77 7.53
C ARG A 145 15.63 -2.24 8.00
N LEU A 146 15.67 -3.02 9.08
CA LEU A 146 16.91 -3.56 9.64
C LEU A 146 17.70 -4.39 8.63
N ASN A 147 17.01 -5.17 7.79
CA ASN A 147 17.67 -5.95 6.74
C ASN A 147 18.17 -5.13 5.55
N LYS A 148 17.68 -3.92 5.36
CA LYS A 148 18.25 -2.99 4.38
C LYS A 148 19.57 -2.38 4.85
N ASP A 149 19.66 -2.11 6.14
CA ASP A 149 20.84 -1.50 6.75
C ASP A 149 21.96 -2.53 6.98
N ALA A 150 21.64 -3.83 6.97
CA ALA A 150 22.59 -4.93 7.14
C ALA A 150 23.26 -5.39 5.83
N ASN A 151 22.83 -4.90 4.70
CA ASN A 151 23.39 -5.15 3.36
C ASN A 151 24.03 -3.89 2.81
#